data_3144b6b09f9c3ee59856de98dbe670f1
#
_entry.id   3144b6b09f9c3ee59856de98dbe670f1
#
_cell.length_a   1.000
_cell.length_b   1.000
_cell.length_c   1.000
_cell.angle_alpha   90.00
_cell.angle_beta   90.00
_cell.angle_gamma   90.00
#
_symmetry.space_group_name_H-M   'P 1'
#
loop_
_entity.id
_entity.type
_entity.pdbx_description
1 polymer ?
#
loop_
_entity_poly.entity_id
_entity_poly.type
_entity_poly.pdbx_seq_one_letter_code
_entity_poly.pdbx_strand_id
1 'polypeptide(L)'
;MENTNLDRTNNAGQGQKAQLHQNKQRSEKSKTIILTLVLSFFIIGGLGTWGYYSLFGPNSAASVEAPSDEELTEAEKSSGTALFKPTLEVPKTEIQRRINVIHEFWNGELGYDKWSKYNIDTHTPVLKEIEIDIRNKILPYVAGPLKADIETALDKIEKSKSSESVEPLKGVHRIFHDLDISLNGYKASDYWDVTETGKWLEKEIQE
;
A
#
# COMPACT_ATOMS: atom_id res chain seq x y z
N MET A 1 54.97 53.84 -41.61
CA MET A 1 53.65 53.67 -42.28
C MET A 1 53.55 52.20 -42.58
N GLU A 2 53.03 51.38 -41.72
CA GLU A 2 52.97 49.95 -41.94
C GLU A 2 51.66 49.40 -41.34
N ASN A 3 50.98 48.67 -42.20
CA ASN A 3 49.69 48.04 -41.98
C ASN A 3 49.80 46.92 -40.95
N THR A 4 48.92 46.95 -39.94
CA THR A 4 48.63 45.75 -39.15
C THR A 4 47.12 45.64 -38.97
N ASN A 5 46.49 45.00 -39.92
CA ASN A 5 45.07 44.64 -39.80
C ASN A 5 44.92 43.22 -40.37
N LEU A 6 45.20 42.20 -39.61
CA LEU A 6 44.90 40.80 -39.90
C LEU A 6 45.13 40.01 -38.61
N ASP A 7 44.11 39.78 -37.83
CA ASP A 7 43.89 38.54 -37.05
C ASP A 7 42.72 38.69 -36.04
N ARG A 8 41.49 38.77 -36.54
CA ARG A 8 40.31 38.76 -35.65
C ARG A 8 39.16 37.83 -36.07
N THR A 9 39.37 37.01 -37.08
CA THR A 9 38.23 36.20 -37.63
C THR A 9 38.25 34.71 -37.29
N ASN A 10 39.31 34.17 -36.66
CA ASN A 10 39.41 32.71 -36.45
C ASN A 10 38.99 32.21 -35.07
N ASN A 11 38.59 33.08 -34.11
CA ASN A 11 38.24 32.63 -32.76
C ASN A 11 36.74 32.45 -32.49
N ALA A 12 35.87 32.95 -33.37
CA ALA A 12 34.41 32.83 -33.19
C ALA A 12 33.87 31.45 -33.55
N GLY A 13 34.53 30.73 -34.46
CA GLY A 13 34.04 29.41 -34.95
C GLY A 13 34.32 28.24 -34.03
N GLN A 14 35.34 28.33 -33.18
CA GLN A 14 35.72 27.22 -32.28
C GLN A 14 34.84 27.18 -31.02
N GLY A 15 34.40 28.34 -30.49
CA GLY A 15 33.50 28.41 -29.34
C GLY A 15 32.13 27.83 -29.59
N GLN A 16 31.57 28.08 -30.79
CA GLN A 16 30.23 27.53 -31.13
C GLN A 16 30.21 26.02 -31.32
N LYS A 17 31.27 25.42 -31.88
CA LYS A 17 31.36 23.96 -32.04
C LYS A 17 31.50 23.25 -30.70
N ALA A 18 32.26 23.81 -29.76
CA ALA A 18 32.42 23.27 -28.40
C ALA A 18 31.11 23.30 -27.60
N GLN A 19 30.34 24.40 -27.68
CA GLN A 19 29.02 24.49 -27.03
C GLN A 19 27.97 23.53 -27.62
N LEU A 20 27.96 23.32 -28.93
CA LEU A 20 27.08 22.36 -29.57
C LEU A 20 27.38 20.92 -29.15
N HIS A 21 28.65 20.54 -29.02
CA HIS A 21 29.06 19.23 -28.55
C HIS A 21 28.70 19.00 -27.08
N GLN A 22 28.89 20.00 -26.20
CA GLN A 22 28.50 19.90 -24.79
C GLN A 22 26.99 19.76 -24.61
N ASN A 23 26.18 20.50 -25.34
CA ASN A 23 24.71 20.40 -25.27
C ASN A 23 24.20 19.04 -25.79
N LYS A 24 24.79 18.52 -26.87
CA LYS A 24 24.43 17.20 -27.38
C LYS A 24 24.76 16.08 -26.39
N GLN A 25 25.93 16.14 -25.75
CA GLN A 25 26.36 15.14 -24.77
C GLN A 25 25.51 15.19 -23.47
N ARG A 26 25.06 16.39 -23.06
CA ARG A 26 24.17 16.56 -21.90
C ARG A 26 22.76 16.03 -22.17
N SER A 27 22.23 16.23 -23.40
CA SER A 27 20.94 15.69 -23.82
C SER A 27 20.93 14.17 -23.87
N GLU A 28 22.00 13.54 -24.38
CA GLU A 28 22.09 12.06 -24.44
C GLU A 28 22.20 11.45 -23.04
N LYS A 29 23.00 12.01 -22.13
CA LYS A 29 23.11 11.56 -20.74
C LYS A 29 21.76 11.69 -20.00
N SER A 30 21.02 12.76 -20.23
CA SER A 30 19.68 12.96 -19.63
C SER A 30 18.68 11.91 -20.11
N LYS A 31 18.67 11.59 -21.41
CA LYS A 31 17.80 10.54 -21.98
C LYS A 31 18.14 9.15 -21.44
N THR A 32 19.43 8.85 -21.28
CA THR A 32 19.87 7.57 -20.71
C THR A 32 19.46 7.44 -19.24
N ILE A 33 19.60 8.49 -18.45
CA ILE A 33 19.18 8.51 -17.03
C ILE A 33 17.66 8.31 -16.92
N ILE A 34 16.86 9.02 -17.73
CA ILE A 34 15.41 8.87 -17.73
C ILE A 34 15.00 7.45 -18.15
N LEU A 35 15.62 6.92 -19.19
CA LEU A 35 15.35 5.55 -19.65
C LEU A 35 15.70 4.51 -18.59
N THR A 36 16.82 4.67 -17.89
CA THR A 36 17.24 3.79 -16.80
C THR A 36 16.28 3.85 -15.62
N LEU A 37 15.81 5.05 -15.23
CA LEU A 37 14.83 5.22 -14.16
C LEU A 37 13.47 4.60 -14.52
N VAL A 38 13.00 4.77 -15.74
CA VAL A 38 11.75 4.16 -16.22
C VAL A 38 11.88 2.63 -16.26
N LEU A 39 13.00 2.11 -16.77
CA LEU A 39 13.25 0.66 -16.80
C LEU A 39 13.35 0.06 -15.40
N SER A 40 13.99 0.76 -14.46
CA SER A 40 14.07 0.35 -13.04
C SER A 40 12.69 0.32 -12.39
N PHE A 41 11.82 1.27 -12.71
CA PHE A 41 10.45 1.30 -12.20
C PHE A 41 9.62 0.11 -12.71
N PHE A 42 9.79 -0.28 -13.98
CA PHE A 42 9.14 -1.46 -14.54
C PHE A 42 9.71 -2.77 -13.99
N ILE A 43 11.00 -2.85 -13.71
CA ILE A 43 11.64 -4.05 -13.14
C ILE A 43 11.22 -4.22 -11.68
N ILE A 44 11.22 -3.14 -10.87
CA ILE A 44 10.83 -3.19 -9.45
C ILE A 44 9.33 -3.41 -9.33
N GLY A 45 8.51 -2.72 -10.13
CA GLY A 45 7.04 -2.91 -10.14
C GLY A 45 6.61 -4.25 -10.74
N GLY A 46 7.20 -4.66 -11.85
CA GLY A 46 6.84 -5.91 -12.55
C GLY A 46 7.30 -7.16 -11.81
N LEU A 47 8.54 -7.18 -11.30
CA LEU A 47 9.05 -8.31 -10.51
C LEU A 47 8.40 -8.39 -9.13
N GLY A 48 8.05 -7.24 -8.53
CA GLY A 48 7.30 -7.21 -7.27
C GLY A 48 5.93 -7.84 -7.42
N THR A 49 5.18 -7.48 -8.46
CA THR A 49 3.84 -8.04 -8.72
C THR A 49 3.91 -9.51 -9.15
N TRP A 50 4.84 -9.86 -10.04
CA TRP A 50 4.98 -11.25 -10.49
C TRP A 50 5.57 -12.16 -9.40
N GLY A 51 6.54 -11.69 -8.64
CA GLY A 51 7.11 -12.41 -7.49
C GLY A 51 6.06 -12.60 -6.39
N TYR A 52 5.22 -11.58 -6.13
CA TYR A 52 4.10 -11.67 -5.22
C TYR A 52 3.09 -12.73 -5.66
N TYR A 53 2.61 -12.69 -6.91
CA TYR A 53 1.68 -13.70 -7.43
C TYR A 53 2.30 -15.10 -7.54
N SER A 54 3.60 -15.24 -7.74
CA SER A 54 4.28 -16.54 -7.82
C SER A 54 4.51 -17.18 -6.46
N LEU A 55 4.74 -16.38 -5.40
CA LEU A 55 4.99 -16.85 -4.04
C LEU A 55 3.71 -16.92 -3.19
N PHE A 56 2.73 -16.07 -3.49
CA PHE A 56 1.51 -15.88 -2.68
C PHE A 56 0.22 -15.99 -3.52
N GLY A 57 0.31 -16.49 -4.74
CA GLY A 57 -0.84 -16.73 -5.60
C GLY A 57 -1.75 -17.87 -5.07
N PRO A 58 -2.88 -18.12 -5.72
CA PRO A 58 -3.98 -18.96 -5.22
C PRO A 58 -3.64 -20.42 -4.87
N ASN A 59 -2.39 -20.83 -4.95
CA ASN A 59 -1.93 -22.19 -4.62
C ASN A 59 -1.11 -22.29 -3.33
N SER A 60 -0.95 -21.22 -2.55
CA SER A 60 -0.27 -21.29 -1.26
C SER A 60 -1.26 -21.56 -0.13
N ALA A 61 -0.94 -22.56 0.65
CA ALA A 61 -1.46 -23.04 1.93
C ALA A 61 -2.93 -22.81 2.33
N ALA A 62 -3.49 -23.74 3.06
CA ALA A 62 -4.84 -23.69 3.62
C ALA A 62 -5.07 -22.38 4.40
N SER A 63 -5.81 -21.48 3.80
CA SER A 63 -6.30 -20.26 4.44
C SER A 63 -7.73 -20.51 4.90
N VAL A 64 -8.15 -19.80 5.91
CA VAL A 64 -9.56 -19.64 6.24
C VAL A 64 -10.29 -19.26 4.97
N GLU A 65 -11.34 -19.98 4.62
CA GLU A 65 -12.15 -19.65 3.46
C GLU A 65 -13.07 -18.48 3.85
N ALA A 66 -13.02 -17.41 3.08
CA ALA A 66 -13.92 -16.29 3.33
C ALA A 66 -15.36 -16.72 3.07
N PRO A 67 -16.30 -16.37 3.96
CA PRO A 67 -17.69 -16.71 3.77
C PRO A 67 -18.27 -16.04 2.52
N SER A 68 -19.20 -16.71 1.88
CA SER A 68 -20.00 -16.14 0.80
C SER A 68 -20.87 -14.98 1.29
N ASP A 69 -21.36 -14.15 0.37
CA ASP A 69 -22.26 -13.06 0.71
C ASP A 69 -23.59 -13.58 1.34
N GLU A 70 -24.02 -14.77 0.96
CA GLU A 70 -25.21 -15.41 1.50
C GLU A 70 -24.98 -15.86 2.95
N GLU A 71 -23.87 -16.55 3.23
CA GLU A 71 -23.49 -16.98 4.58
C GLU A 71 -23.32 -15.78 5.53
N LEU A 72 -22.67 -14.70 5.10
CA LEU A 72 -22.57 -13.48 5.89
C LEU A 72 -23.94 -12.87 6.18
N THR A 73 -24.84 -12.84 5.19
CA THR A 73 -26.18 -12.28 5.36
C THR A 73 -27.00 -13.08 6.34
N GLU A 74 -26.94 -14.41 6.28
CA GLU A 74 -27.67 -15.28 7.22
C GLU A 74 -27.08 -15.17 8.64
N ALA A 75 -25.75 -15.13 8.79
CA ALA A 75 -25.10 -14.93 10.08
C ALA A 75 -25.44 -13.55 10.70
N GLU A 76 -25.45 -12.48 9.90
CA GLU A 76 -25.87 -11.15 10.35
C GLU A 76 -27.33 -11.14 10.80
N LYS A 77 -28.23 -11.86 10.13
CA LYS A 77 -29.63 -11.99 10.53
C LYS A 77 -29.79 -12.81 11.81
N SER A 78 -29.12 -13.97 11.91
CA SER A 78 -29.25 -14.89 13.03
C SER A 78 -28.70 -14.31 14.32
N SER A 79 -27.55 -13.65 14.25
CA SER A 79 -26.90 -12.99 15.40
C SER A 79 -27.49 -11.63 15.77
N GLY A 80 -28.22 -11.00 14.85
CA GLY A 80 -28.65 -9.61 14.97
C GLY A 80 -27.50 -8.61 14.90
N THR A 81 -26.34 -9.04 14.40
CA THR A 81 -25.11 -8.23 14.36
C THR A 81 -24.70 -8.02 12.91
N ALA A 82 -24.70 -6.78 12.46
CA ALA A 82 -24.24 -6.43 11.11
C ALA A 82 -22.73 -6.11 11.11
N LEU A 83 -22.02 -6.56 10.09
CA LEU A 83 -20.63 -6.14 9.81
C LEU A 83 -20.60 -4.89 8.94
N PHE A 84 -21.52 -4.79 8.00
CA PHE A 84 -21.60 -3.67 7.06
C PHE A 84 -22.90 -2.91 7.23
N LYS A 85 -22.82 -1.59 7.13
CA LYS A 85 -24.03 -0.75 7.06
C LYS A 85 -24.48 -0.69 5.62
N PRO A 86 -25.67 -1.16 5.29
CA PRO A 86 -26.18 -1.10 3.94
C PRO A 86 -26.36 0.35 3.51
N THR A 87 -25.61 0.78 2.51
CA THR A 87 -25.79 2.10 1.88
C THR A 87 -25.85 1.90 0.36
N LEU A 88 -26.70 2.68 -0.31
CA LEU A 88 -26.76 2.66 -1.78
C LEU A 88 -25.52 3.30 -2.42
N GLU A 89 -24.77 4.11 -1.67
CA GLU A 89 -23.66 4.90 -2.18
C GLU A 89 -22.33 4.12 -2.19
N VAL A 90 -22.11 3.26 -1.18
CA VAL A 90 -20.87 2.50 -1.04
C VAL A 90 -21.20 1.03 -0.82
N PRO A 91 -21.02 0.18 -1.83
CA PRO A 91 -21.26 -1.24 -1.71
C PRO A 91 -20.24 -1.92 -0.79
N LYS A 92 -20.65 -3.02 -0.15
CA LYS A 92 -19.81 -3.88 0.69
C LYS A 92 -18.48 -4.23 0.01
N THR A 93 -18.52 -4.60 -1.26
CA THR A 93 -17.34 -4.96 -2.06
C THR A 93 -16.30 -3.84 -2.16
N GLU A 94 -16.72 -2.58 -2.11
CA GLU A 94 -15.80 -1.45 -2.08
C GLU A 94 -15.09 -1.35 -0.73
N ILE A 95 -15.76 -1.62 0.38
CA ILE A 95 -15.16 -1.65 1.71
C ILE A 95 -14.16 -2.82 1.81
N GLN A 96 -14.55 -3.99 1.35
CA GLN A 96 -13.68 -5.16 1.27
C GLN A 96 -12.42 -4.87 0.44
N ARG A 97 -12.58 -4.27 -0.74
CA ARG A 97 -11.46 -3.84 -1.58
C ARG A 97 -10.52 -2.86 -0.87
N ARG A 98 -11.07 -1.92 -0.07
CA ARG A 98 -10.25 -0.97 0.70
C ARG A 98 -9.46 -1.64 1.80
N ILE A 99 -10.04 -2.63 2.48
CA ILE A 99 -9.35 -3.46 3.48
C ILE A 99 -8.16 -4.14 2.82
N ASN A 100 -8.35 -4.77 1.66
CA ASN A 100 -7.26 -5.38 0.89
C ASN A 100 -6.17 -4.37 0.51
N VAL A 101 -6.53 -3.20 -0.03
CA VAL A 101 -5.53 -2.17 -0.42
C VAL A 101 -4.71 -1.69 0.79
N ILE A 102 -5.33 -1.53 1.96
CA ILE A 102 -4.61 -1.13 3.17
C ILE A 102 -3.73 -2.29 3.68
N HIS A 103 -4.20 -3.53 3.60
CA HIS A 103 -3.37 -4.69 3.92
C HIS A 103 -2.14 -4.77 3.01
N GLU A 104 -2.30 -4.64 1.70
CA GLU A 104 -1.20 -4.61 0.73
C GLU A 104 -0.18 -3.49 1.04
N PHE A 105 -0.66 -2.31 1.43
CA PHE A 105 0.23 -1.24 1.87
C PHE A 105 1.07 -1.68 3.07
N TRP A 106 0.46 -2.26 4.11
CA TRP A 106 1.19 -2.71 5.30
C TRP A 106 2.14 -3.87 5.01
N ASN A 107 1.80 -4.78 4.11
CA ASN A 107 2.74 -5.81 3.60
C ASN A 107 3.97 -5.16 2.96
N GLY A 108 3.77 -4.11 2.18
CA GLY A 108 4.85 -3.33 1.56
C GLY A 108 5.77 -2.65 2.56
N GLU A 109 5.21 -2.07 3.62
CA GLU A 109 5.91 -1.23 4.58
C GLU A 109 6.53 -2.01 5.76
N LEU A 110 5.83 -3.01 6.27
CA LEU A 110 6.19 -3.71 7.52
C LEU A 110 6.45 -5.20 7.32
N GLY A 111 5.99 -5.79 6.22
CA GLY A 111 6.17 -7.21 5.93
C GLY A 111 7.65 -7.59 5.79
N TYR A 112 7.95 -8.87 6.03
CA TYR A 112 9.30 -9.44 5.81
C TYR A 112 10.41 -8.70 6.57
N ASP A 113 10.20 -8.43 7.86
CA ASP A 113 11.14 -7.72 8.75
C ASP A 113 11.48 -6.27 8.36
N LYS A 114 10.77 -5.68 7.40
CA LYS A 114 10.95 -4.27 7.02
C LYS A 114 10.65 -3.31 8.18
N TRP A 115 9.79 -3.72 9.12
CA TRP A 115 9.47 -2.97 10.33
C TRP A 115 10.71 -2.51 11.11
N SER A 116 11.81 -3.27 11.06
CA SER A 116 13.07 -2.95 11.76
C SER A 116 13.77 -1.70 11.21
N LYS A 117 13.42 -1.28 9.99
CA LYS A 117 13.97 -0.10 9.30
C LYS A 117 12.93 1.01 9.13
N TYR A 118 11.70 0.80 9.59
CA TYR A 118 10.63 1.76 9.45
C TYR A 118 10.85 2.95 10.39
N ASN A 119 10.82 4.16 9.85
CA ASN A 119 11.00 5.39 10.60
C ASN A 119 9.68 6.15 10.65
N ILE A 120 9.12 6.32 11.85
CA ILE A 120 7.82 6.97 12.07
C ILE A 120 7.81 8.41 11.56
N ASP A 121 8.86 9.19 11.85
CA ASP A 121 8.90 10.61 11.51
C ASP A 121 8.80 10.83 10.01
N THR A 122 9.55 10.06 9.23
CA THR A 122 9.54 10.16 7.78
C THR A 122 8.25 9.67 7.15
N HIS A 123 7.52 8.77 7.83
CA HIS A 123 6.26 8.19 7.35
C HIS A 123 5.00 8.85 7.95
N THR A 124 5.15 9.81 8.86
CA THR A 124 4.02 10.52 9.46
C THR A 124 3.03 11.11 8.43
N PRO A 125 3.44 11.69 7.30
CA PRO A 125 2.49 12.16 6.28
C PRO A 125 1.62 11.05 5.71
N VAL A 126 2.22 9.90 5.35
CA VAL A 126 1.46 8.78 4.79
C VAL A 126 0.57 8.11 5.83
N LEU A 127 1.00 8.05 7.10
CA LEU A 127 0.15 7.56 8.20
C LEU A 127 -1.11 8.41 8.37
N LYS A 128 -1.00 9.74 8.22
CA LYS A 128 -2.15 10.65 8.25
C LYS A 128 -3.10 10.41 7.06
N GLU A 129 -2.58 10.17 5.88
CA GLU A 129 -3.41 9.88 4.69
C GLU A 129 -4.19 8.56 4.87
N ILE A 130 -3.54 7.51 5.36
CA ILE A 130 -4.18 6.24 5.68
C ILE A 130 -5.25 6.41 6.75
N GLU A 131 -4.95 7.13 7.82
CA GLU A 131 -5.92 7.43 8.87
C GLU A 131 -7.15 8.15 8.32
N ILE A 132 -6.96 9.17 7.49
CA ILE A 132 -8.05 9.91 6.81
C ILE A 132 -8.86 8.96 5.92
N ASP A 133 -8.21 8.09 5.18
CA ASP A 133 -8.88 7.10 4.31
C ASP A 133 -9.73 6.13 5.14
N ILE A 134 -9.18 5.57 6.20
CA ILE A 134 -9.92 4.68 7.10
C ILE A 134 -11.13 5.40 7.72
N ARG A 135 -10.93 6.60 8.28
CA ARG A 135 -11.99 7.38 8.94
C ARG A 135 -13.11 7.79 8.00
N ASN A 136 -12.79 8.15 6.76
CA ASN A 136 -13.77 8.71 5.84
C ASN A 136 -14.38 7.68 4.89
N LYS A 137 -13.65 6.60 4.58
CA LYS A 137 -14.03 5.67 3.51
C LYS A 137 -14.28 4.23 3.98
N ILE A 138 -13.99 3.91 5.25
CA ILE A 138 -14.28 2.59 5.82
C ILE A 138 -15.17 2.74 7.05
N LEU A 139 -14.73 3.45 8.08
CA LEU A 139 -15.40 3.51 9.38
C LEU A 139 -16.89 3.90 9.32
N PRO A 140 -17.36 4.82 8.45
CA PRO A 140 -18.77 5.16 8.36
C PRO A 140 -19.67 4.01 7.87
N TYR A 141 -19.09 3.04 7.18
CA TYR A 141 -19.80 1.98 6.46
C TYR A 141 -19.70 0.60 7.12
N VAL A 142 -19.01 0.51 8.25
CA VAL A 142 -18.87 -0.73 9.03
C VAL A 142 -19.63 -0.65 10.34
N ALA A 143 -19.95 -1.81 10.92
CA ALA A 143 -20.69 -1.94 12.17
C ALA A 143 -20.16 -3.13 12.98
N GLY A 144 -20.71 -3.37 14.16
CA GLY A 144 -20.42 -4.54 14.99
C GLY A 144 -18.93 -4.80 15.21
N PRO A 145 -18.52 -6.07 15.14
CA PRO A 145 -17.12 -6.50 15.32
C PRO A 145 -16.16 -5.82 14.34
N LEU A 146 -16.55 -5.69 13.07
CA LEU A 146 -15.71 -5.05 12.06
C LEU A 146 -15.42 -3.58 12.39
N LYS A 147 -16.42 -2.86 12.89
CA LYS A 147 -16.21 -1.49 13.35
C LYS A 147 -15.21 -1.42 14.51
N ALA A 148 -15.29 -2.33 15.47
CA ALA A 148 -14.37 -2.39 16.61
C ALA A 148 -12.93 -2.65 16.16
N ASP A 149 -12.72 -3.53 15.18
CA ASP A 149 -11.39 -3.80 14.61
C ASP A 149 -10.82 -2.57 13.91
N ILE A 150 -11.64 -1.87 13.11
CA ILE A 150 -11.22 -0.64 12.42
C ILE A 150 -10.89 0.49 13.41
N GLU A 151 -11.67 0.66 14.48
CA GLU A 151 -11.39 1.62 15.54
C GLU A 151 -10.10 1.27 16.28
N THR A 152 -9.87 -0.02 16.58
CA THR A 152 -8.63 -0.52 17.18
C THR A 152 -7.41 -0.24 16.29
N ALA A 153 -7.54 -0.39 14.97
CA ALA A 153 -6.46 -0.06 14.04
C ALA A 153 -6.14 1.45 14.05
N LEU A 154 -7.16 2.31 14.08
CA LEU A 154 -6.98 3.77 14.20
C LEU A 154 -6.28 4.17 15.48
N ASP A 155 -6.67 3.60 16.63
CA ASP A 155 -6.03 3.85 17.93
C ASP A 155 -4.55 3.44 17.93
N LYS A 156 -4.23 2.32 17.26
CA LYS A 156 -2.83 1.88 17.11
C LYS A 156 -2.01 2.82 16.21
N ILE A 157 -2.58 3.36 15.14
CA ILE A 157 -1.92 4.37 14.29
C ILE A 157 -1.61 5.62 15.14
N GLU A 158 -2.59 6.11 15.90
CA GLU A 158 -2.41 7.28 16.77
C GLU A 158 -1.35 7.03 17.85
N LYS A 159 -1.41 5.86 18.49
CA LYS A 159 -0.42 5.44 19.48
C LYS A 159 0.99 5.37 18.91
N SER A 160 1.15 4.88 17.67
CA SER A 160 2.45 4.84 17.01
C SER A 160 3.02 6.24 16.79
N LYS A 161 2.20 7.18 16.30
CA LYS A 161 2.60 8.57 16.09
C LYS A 161 3.00 9.27 17.41
N SER A 162 2.23 9.04 18.48
CA SER A 162 2.47 9.69 19.78
C SER A 162 3.64 9.10 20.57
N SER A 163 3.95 7.83 20.38
CA SER A 163 5.05 7.13 21.06
C SER A 163 6.31 6.98 20.21
N GLU A 164 6.29 7.45 18.97
CA GLU A 164 7.37 7.27 17.98
C GLU A 164 7.81 5.80 17.84
N SER A 165 6.88 4.87 18.02
CA SER A 165 7.12 3.44 18.04
C SER A 165 6.44 2.71 16.88
N VAL A 166 7.15 1.80 16.22
CA VAL A 166 6.61 0.95 15.16
C VAL A 166 5.76 -0.21 15.71
N GLU A 167 5.89 -0.57 16.98
CA GLU A 167 5.19 -1.73 17.55
C GLU A 167 3.66 -1.65 17.41
N PRO A 168 2.98 -0.51 17.63
CA PRO A 168 1.54 -0.44 17.37
C PRO A 168 1.19 -0.68 15.90
N LEU A 169 2.03 -0.25 14.93
CA LEU A 169 1.78 -0.46 13.50
C LEU A 169 1.86 -1.92 13.08
N LYS A 170 2.67 -2.75 13.74
CA LYS A 170 2.63 -4.20 13.55
C LYS A 170 1.25 -4.77 13.90
N GLY A 171 0.61 -4.21 14.94
CA GLY A 171 -0.76 -4.56 15.28
C GLY A 171 -1.77 -4.12 14.22
N VAL A 172 -1.58 -2.94 13.61
CA VAL A 172 -2.40 -2.49 12.47
C VAL A 172 -2.27 -3.45 11.29
N HIS A 173 -1.04 -3.82 10.92
CA HIS A 173 -0.78 -4.80 9.86
C HIS A 173 -1.53 -6.11 10.11
N ARG A 174 -1.41 -6.68 11.32
CA ARG A 174 -2.08 -7.93 11.69
C ARG A 174 -3.60 -7.84 11.59
N ILE A 175 -4.19 -6.72 12.04
CA ILE A 175 -5.64 -6.51 11.93
C ILE A 175 -6.07 -6.52 10.46
N PHE A 176 -5.44 -5.73 9.60
CA PHE A 176 -5.83 -5.67 8.18
C PHE A 176 -5.55 -6.98 7.45
N HIS A 177 -4.49 -7.71 7.80
CA HIS A 177 -4.18 -9.03 7.29
C HIS A 177 -5.28 -10.04 7.64
N ASP A 178 -5.67 -10.15 8.91
CA ASP A 178 -6.71 -11.07 9.35
C ASP A 178 -8.08 -10.70 8.77
N LEU A 179 -8.39 -9.39 8.67
CA LEU A 179 -9.60 -8.93 8.01
C LEU A 179 -9.62 -9.28 6.51
N ASP A 180 -8.50 -9.18 5.83
CA ASP A 180 -8.39 -9.51 4.41
C ASP A 180 -8.54 -11.02 4.17
N ILE A 181 -7.99 -11.85 5.05
CA ILE A 181 -8.23 -13.31 5.05
C ILE A 181 -9.72 -13.58 5.25
N SER A 182 -10.30 -13.04 6.32
CA SER A 182 -11.65 -13.39 6.77
C SER A 182 -12.75 -12.87 5.84
N LEU A 183 -12.55 -11.72 5.18
CA LEU A 183 -13.58 -11.05 4.38
C LEU A 183 -13.36 -11.16 2.87
N ASN A 184 -12.13 -11.36 2.41
CA ASN A 184 -11.75 -11.37 1.00
C ASN A 184 -11.14 -12.70 0.55
N GLY A 185 -10.89 -13.65 1.46
CA GLY A 185 -10.23 -14.91 1.15
C GLY A 185 -8.77 -14.74 0.73
N TYR A 186 -8.08 -13.71 1.26
CA TYR A 186 -6.65 -13.58 1.06
C TYR A 186 -5.94 -14.83 1.55
N LYS A 187 -5.07 -15.39 0.71
CA LYS A 187 -4.38 -16.65 1.03
C LYS A 187 -3.02 -16.37 1.67
N ALA A 188 -2.91 -16.70 2.94
CA ALA A 188 -1.69 -16.60 3.70
C ALA A 188 -1.41 -17.91 4.45
N SER A 189 -0.15 -18.11 4.85
CA SER A 189 0.27 -19.24 5.67
C SER A 189 0.03 -19.01 7.17
N ASP A 190 -0.26 -17.79 7.55
CA ASP A 190 -0.41 -17.31 8.92
C ASP A 190 -1.74 -16.55 9.07
N TYR A 191 -2.45 -16.89 10.12
CA TYR A 191 -3.61 -16.19 10.63
C TYR A 191 -3.33 -15.89 12.10
N TRP A 192 -3.41 -14.63 12.51
CA TRP A 192 -2.98 -14.22 13.84
C TRP A 192 -4.08 -14.20 14.89
N ASP A 193 -5.35 -14.36 14.47
CA ASP A 193 -6.54 -14.34 15.34
C ASP A 193 -6.62 -13.09 16.25
N VAL A 194 -6.32 -11.93 15.66
CA VAL A 194 -6.29 -10.67 16.41
C VAL A 194 -7.55 -9.82 16.24
N THR A 195 -8.53 -10.27 15.43
CA THR A 195 -9.73 -9.51 15.08
C THR A 195 -10.98 -10.04 15.76
N GLU A 196 -11.86 -9.15 16.19
CA GLU A 196 -13.20 -9.52 16.67
C GLU A 196 -14.09 -10.01 15.52
N THR A 197 -13.87 -9.52 14.31
CA THR A 197 -14.55 -10.01 13.10
C THR A 197 -14.25 -11.49 12.85
N GLY A 198 -12.99 -11.90 12.93
CA GLY A 198 -12.60 -13.31 12.75
C GLY A 198 -13.28 -14.22 13.78
N LYS A 199 -13.22 -13.86 15.06
CA LYS A 199 -13.88 -14.60 16.15
C LYS A 199 -15.40 -14.69 15.97
N TRP A 200 -16.02 -13.61 15.50
CA TRP A 200 -17.44 -13.59 15.21
C TRP A 200 -17.79 -14.54 14.05
N LEU A 201 -17.00 -14.53 12.98
CA LEU A 201 -17.18 -15.44 11.84
C LEU A 201 -17.00 -16.90 12.23
N GLU A 202 -16.00 -17.22 13.05
CA GLU A 202 -15.79 -18.57 13.58
C GLU A 202 -17.02 -19.06 14.35
N LYS A 203 -17.57 -18.22 15.21
CA LYS A 203 -18.74 -18.57 16.02
C LYS A 203 -20.03 -18.70 15.22
N GLU A 204 -20.31 -17.78 14.28
CA GLU A 204 -21.64 -17.68 13.66
C GLU A 204 -21.74 -18.47 12.33
N ILE A 205 -20.60 -18.81 11.70
CA ILE A 205 -20.58 -19.44 10.38
C ILE A 205 -19.88 -20.80 10.38
N GLN A 206 -18.83 -20.97 11.22
CA GLN A 206 -17.99 -22.18 11.20
C GLN A 206 -18.37 -23.20 12.28
N GLU A 207 -19.24 -22.87 13.26
CA GLU A 207 -19.88 -23.79 14.19
C GLU A 207 -21.20 -24.35 13.59
#